data_fd6734a0502a266084480c777a8300e8
#
_entry.id   fd6734a0502a266084480c777a8300e8
#
_cell.length_a   1.000
_cell.length_b   1.000
_cell.length_c   1.000
_cell.angle_alpha   90.00
_cell.angle_beta   90.00
_cell.angle_gamma   90.00
#
_symmetry.space_group_name_H-M   'P 1'
#
loop_
_entity.id
_entity.type
_entity.pdbx_description
1 polymer ?
#
loop_
_entity_poly.entity_id
_entity_poly.type
_entity_poly.pdbx_seq_one_letter_code
_entity_poly.pdbx_strand_id
1 'polypeptide(L)'
;MRFSLGINYWPRRSAMAMWRRFDPGEIREDFARIAELGLDAVRFFLRWDDFQPRSDAIDATMLARLEALAGIAAEAGLRTMPTLFCGHMSGVNWLPAWTLDASTRHGRFRTLTAEGESPYGIGDFYTGALLDAQLVFARAVGERLRAHPAVLAWDLGNEFTNLREPASEQDAAEWSRRLSAALQETSGIPVTAGTHGEDLDSDRELRLSSLCAPFAFATMHGYPVYSAFSRGRYDPEVVPFLGLLTATFSHKPVLFTEFGNPTCPPGKLSPFERVALPDEAPNPTISPDDPVLAAYACLSEDEMASYCTNVLERLHADGRLGAYWWCWADYADELRGEPPFDRAPHELTFGIVRSDGSAKPVAAALSAFAAQQLSVLIPRDMPLIAEVYYYRTLPRSTATLYDAFVGSVEERRAEAR
;
A
#
# COMPACT_ATOMS: atom_id res chain seq x y z
N MET A 1 11.71 19.12 -7.43
CA MET A 1 11.20 17.79 -7.82
C MET A 1 9.69 17.88 -7.96
N ARG A 2 9.09 17.23 -8.97
CA ARG A 2 7.63 17.19 -9.15
C ARG A 2 7.00 16.28 -8.10
N PHE A 3 5.81 16.63 -7.60
CA PHE A 3 4.98 15.74 -6.78
C PHE A 3 4.57 14.52 -7.61
N SER A 4 4.93 13.32 -7.17
CA SER A 4 4.65 12.08 -7.92
C SER A 4 3.21 11.63 -7.66
N LEU A 5 2.45 11.44 -8.72
CA LEU A 5 1.08 10.94 -8.65
C LEU A 5 0.99 9.60 -9.37
N GLY A 6 0.66 8.56 -8.63
CA GLY A 6 0.69 7.20 -9.15
C GLY A 6 -0.54 6.38 -8.80
N ILE A 7 -0.48 5.13 -9.23
CA ILE A 7 -1.56 4.16 -9.04
C ILE A 7 -0.97 2.79 -8.65
N ASN A 8 -1.67 2.08 -7.77
CA ASN A 8 -1.39 0.67 -7.52
C ASN A 8 -2.09 -0.19 -8.58
N TYR A 9 -1.39 -1.16 -9.12
CA TYR A 9 -1.84 -1.90 -10.29
C TYR A 9 -1.94 -3.40 -10.06
N TRP A 10 -3.13 -3.88 -10.25
CA TRP A 10 -3.48 -5.23 -10.61
C TRP A 10 -4.44 -5.15 -11.80
N PRO A 11 -4.30 -6.03 -12.83
CA PRO A 11 -5.23 -6.03 -13.96
C PRO A 11 -6.64 -6.36 -13.52
N ARG A 12 -7.61 -5.75 -14.15
CA ARG A 12 -9.04 -5.89 -13.85
C ARG A 12 -9.54 -7.33 -13.92
N ARG A 13 -9.05 -8.08 -14.91
CA ARG A 13 -9.56 -9.44 -15.22
C ARG A 13 -8.87 -10.54 -14.43
N SER A 14 -7.66 -10.31 -13.96
CA SER A 14 -6.85 -11.34 -13.32
C SER A 14 -6.45 -11.01 -11.87
N ALA A 15 -6.61 -9.77 -11.43
CA ALA A 15 -6.24 -9.32 -10.09
C ALA A 15 -4.89 -9.92 -9.63
N MET A 16 -4.85 -10.52 -8.44
CA MET A 16 -3.65 -11.13 -7.85
C MET A 16 -3.11 -12.34 -8.64
N ALA A 17 -3.86 -12.85 -9.62
CA ALA A 17 -3.39 -13.90 -10.53
C ALA A 17 -2.64 -13.35 -11.78
N MET A 18 -2.35 -12.05 -11.81
CA MET A 18 -1.71 -11.36 -12.94
C MET A 18 -0.51 -12.11 -13.50
N TRP A 19 0.37 -12.58 -12.64
CA TRP A 19 1.60 -13.24 -13.08
C TRP A 19 1.37 -14.61 -13.72
N ARG A 20 0.35 -15.34 -13.28
CA ARG A 20 -0.07 -16.64 -13.86
C ARG A 20 -0.90 -16.46 -15.13
N ARG A 21 -1.73 -15.41 -15.17
CA ARG A 21 -2.61 -15.04 -16.29
C ARG A 21 -2.09 -13.78 -17.00
N PHE A 22 -0.79 -13.76 -17.30
CA PHE A 22 -0.11 -12.57 -17.81
C PHE A 22 -0.61 -12.19 -19.20
N ASP A 23 -1.25 -11.03 -19.32
CA ASP A 23 -1.75 -10.46 -20.56
C ASP A 23 -1.05 -9.11 -20.86
N PRO A 24 -0.01 -9.11 -21.70
CA PRO A 24 0.68 -7.86 -22.05
C PRO A 24 -0.18 -6.90 -22.86
N GLY A 25 -1.27 -7.37 -23.49
CA GLY A 25 -2.23 -6.54 -24.20
C GLY A 25 -3.05 -5.69 -23.23
N GLU A 26 -3.66 -6.33 -22.21
CA GLU A 26 -4.39 -5.63 -21.15
C GLU A 26 -3.48 -4.63 -20.40
N ILE A 27 -2.26 -5.06 -20.05
CA ILE A 27 -1.30 -4.18 -19.37
C ILE A 27 -0.96 -2.93 -20.21
N ARG A 28 -0.76 -3.10 -21.52
CA ARG A 28 -0.44 -1.98 -22.40
C ARG A 28 -1.61 -0.99 -22.53
N GLU A 29 -2.82 -1.49 -22.68
CA GLU A 29 -4.03 -0.67 -22.72
C GLU A 29 -4.23 0.10 -21.40
N ASP A 30 -4.07 -0.57 -20.27
CA ASP A 30 -4.20 0.05 -18.94
C ASP A 30 -3.13 1.12 -18.71
N PHE A 31 -1.86 0.84 -19.04
CA PHE A 31 -0.77 1.79 -18.84
C PHE A 31 -0.88 3.02 -19.75
N ALA A 32 -1.37 2.84 -20.98
CA ALA A 32 -1.68 3.97 -21.84
C ALA A 32 -2.75 4.87 -21.21
N ARG A 33 -3.84 4.29 -20.69
CA ARG A 33 -4.90 5.06 -20.02
C ARG A 33 -4.42 5.74 -18.73
N ILE A 34 -3.56 5.07 -17.94
CA ILE A 34 -2.94 5.64 -16.73
C ILE A 34 -2.12 6.88 -17.12
N ALA A 35 -1.30 6.79 -18.17
CA ALA A 35 -0.53 7.91 -18.67
C ALA A 35 -1.41 9.05 -19.22
N GLU A 36 -2.52 8.74 -19.92
CA GLU A 36 -3.50 9.72 -20.40
C GLU A 36 -4.16 10.51 -19.27
N LEU A 37 -4.35 9.90 -18.10
CA LEU A 37 -4.82 10.59 -16.89
C LEU A 37 -3.76 11.55 -16.29
N GLY A 38 -2.54 11.53 -16.80
CA GLY A 38 -1.42 12.35 -16.32
C GLY A 38 -0.72 11.80 -15.09
N LEU A 39 -0.99 10.55 -14.71
CA LEU A 39 -0.26 9.85 -13.67
C LEU A 39 1.17 9.52 -14.16
N ASP A 40 2.14 9.52 -13.26
CA ASP A 40 3.55 9.36 -13.63
C ASP A 40 4.18 8.06 -13.14
N ALA A 41 3.48 7.30 -12.30
CA ALA A 41 4.03 6.08 -11.72
C ALA A 41 2.98 4.98 -11.51
N VAL A 42 3.45 3.73 -11.60
CA VAL A 42 2.67 2.52 -11.31
C VAL A 42 3.41 1.68 -10.29
N ARG A 43 2.78 1.39 -9.15
CA ARG A 43 3.26 0.40 -8.19
C ARG A 43 2.56 -0.92 -8.44
N PHE A 44 3.32 -2.01 -8.56
CA PHE A 44 2.81 -3.35 -8.79
C PHE A 44 3.59 -4.38 -7.97
N PHE A 45 3.05 -5.60 -7.84
CA PHE A 45 3.45 -6.51 -6.77
C PHE A 45 3.98 -7.83 -7.32
N LEU A 46 5.15 -8.23 -6.87
CA LEU A 46 5.76 -9.50 -7.21
C LEU A 46 5.33 -10.53 -6.16
N ARG A 47 4.24 -11.24 -6.44
CA ARG A 47 3.77 -12.29 -5.53
C ARG A 47 4.87 -13.31 -5.29
N TRP A 48 5.19 -13.51 -4.02
CA TRP A 48 6.33 -14.35 -3.65
C TRP A 48 6.19 -15.79 -4.12
N ASP A 49 4.98 -16.37 -4.01
CA ASP A 49 4.66 -17.73 -4.44
C ASP A 49 4.73 -17.94 -5.97
N ASP A 50 4.57 -16.87 -6.77
CA ASP A 50 4.70 -16.94 -8.21
C ASP A 50 6.18 -16.86 -8.65
N PHE A 51 6.97 -16.00 -8.02
CA PHE A 51 8.34 -15.71 -8.43
C PHE A 51 9.37 -16.67 -7.88
N GLN A 52 9.18 -17.19 -6.66
CA GLN A 52 10.16 -18.04 -5.97
C GLN A 52 9.52 -19.36 -5.52
N PRO A 53 9.36 -20.32 -6.44
CA PRO A 53 8.70 -21.61 -6.13
C PRO A 53 9.51 -22.49 -5.16
N ARG A 54 10.81 -22.24 -5.01
CA ARG A 54 11.70 -22.86 -4.02
C ARG A 54 12.65 -21.81 -3.44
N SER A 55 13.16 -22.03 -2.25
CA SER A 55 14.02 -21.08 -1.53
C SER A 55 15.28 -20.66 -2.32
N ASP A 56 15.76 -21.52 -3.20
CA ASP A 56 16.99 -21.36 -3.99
C ASP A 56 16.76 -21.06 -5.49
N ALA A 57 15.49 -21.00 -5.94
CA ALA A 57 15.17 -20.92 -7.36
C ALA A 57 14.12 -19.84 -7.65
N ILE A 58 14.48 -18.94 -8.58
CA ILE A 58 13.59 -17.93 -9.12
C ILE A 58 13.07 -18.39 -10.48
N ASP A 59 11.75 -18.22 -10.70
CA ASP A 59 11.12 -18.59 -11.96
C ASP A 59 11.55 -17.65 -13.09
N ALA A 60 12.21 -18.21 -14.11
CA ALA A 60 12.72 -17.47 -15.26
C ALA A 60 11.60 -16.85 -16.12
N THR A 61 10.42 -17.47 -16.16
CA THR A 61 9.27 -16.95 -16.88
C THR A 61 8.73 -15.70 -16.18
N MET A 62 8.66 -15.73 -14.84
CA MET A 62 8.23 -14.57 -14.06
C MET A 62 9.20 -13.39 -14.19
N LEU A 63 10.53 -13.66 -14.22
CA LEU A 63 11.53 -12.62 -14.51
C LEU A 63 11.36 -12.03 -15.92
N ALA A 64 11.08 -12.85 -16.92
CA ALA A 64 10.81 -12.36 -18.27
C ALA A 64 9.52 -11.50 -18.35
N ARG A 65 8.45 -11.90 -17.62
CA ARG A 65 7.23 -11.12 -17.51
C ARG A 65 7.44 -9.79 -16.77
N LEU A 66 8.27 -9.78 -15.73
CA LEU A 66 8.67 -8.57 -15.02
C LEU A 66 9.36 -7.57 -15.95
N GLU A 67 10.34 -8.03 -16.75
CA GLU A 67 11.03 -7.18 -17.72
C GLU A 67 10.07 -6.66 -18.80
N ALA A 68 9.17 -7.52 -19.31
CA ALA A 68 8.16 -7.13 -20.28
C ALA A 68 7.23 -6.04 -19.73
N LEU A 69 6.77 -6.17 -18.47
CA LEU A 69 5.94 -5.16 -17.82
C LEU A 69 6.69 -3.83 -17.65
N ALA A 70 7.93 -3.87 -17.19
CA ALA A 70 8.76 -2.67 -17.07
C ALA A 70 9.02 -2.01 -18.44
N GLY A 71 9.18 -2.79 -19.51
CA GLY A 71 9.27 -2.30 -20.89
C GLY A 71 8.00 -1.59 -21.34
N ILE A 72 6.81 -2.19 -21.08
CA ILE A 72 5.50 -1.55 -21.38
C ILE A 72 5.36 -0.22 -20.63
N ALA A 73 5.77 -0.16 -19.36
CA ALA A 73 5.74 1.08 -18.60
C ALA A 73 6.65 2.15 -19.22
N ALA A 74 7.87 1.77 -19.65
CA ALA A 74 8.78 2.69 -20.33
C ALA A 74 8.19 3.22 -21.65
N GLU A 75 7.54 2.35 -22.45
CA GLU A 75 6.86 2.74 -23.69
C GLU A 75 5.73 3.75 -23.43
N ALA A 76 5.01 3.59 -22.32
CA ALA A 76 3.94 4.51 -21.89
C ALA A 76 4.46 5.79 -21.18
N GLY A 77 5.78 5.93 -20.97
CA GLY A 77 6.37 7.04 -20.24
C GLY A 77 6.13 7.02 -18.73
N LEU A 78 5.76 5.86 -18.19
CA LEU A 78 5.49 5.64 -16.77
C LEU A 78 6.74 5.13 -16.05
N ARG A 79 6.89 5.54 -14.79
CA ARG A 79 7.84 4.92 -13.86
C ARG A 79 7.16 3.80 -13.10
N THR A 80 7.94 2.85 -12.60
CA THR A 80 7.42 1.71 -11.86
C THR A 80 8.05 1.60 -10.48
N MET A 81 7.29 1.03 -9.55
CA MET A 81 7.76 0.63 -8.23
C MET A 81 7.36 -0.83 -7.99
N PRO A 82 8.23 -1.79 -8.36
CA PRO A 82 7.96 -3.20 -8.07
C PRO A 82 8.09 -3.48 -6.57
N THR A 83 7.05 -4.09 -5.98
CA THR A 83 7.03 -4.51 -4.57
C THR A 83 7.43 -5.97 -4.48
N LEU A 84 8.58 -6.24 -3.81
CA LEU A 84 9.15 -7.58 -3.64
C LEU A 84 8.47 -8.33 -2.49
N PHE A 85 8.58 -9.66 -2.51
CA PHE A 85 8.08 -10.54 -1.44
C PHE A 85 6.63 -10.25 -1.08
N CYS A 86 5.81 -9.86 -2.07
CA CYS A 86 4.41 -9.59 -1.81
C CYS A 86 3.73 -10.88 -1.36
N GLY A 87 3.69 -11.05 -0.03
CA GLY A 87 2.96 -12.11 0.65
C GLY A 87 1.60 -11.60 1.11
N HIS A 88 1.56 -10.51 1.86
CA HIS A 88 0.29 -9.92 2.28
C HIS A 88 -0.33 -9.08 1.17
N MET A 89 -1.62 -9.36 0.86
CA MET A 89 -2.41 -8.56 -0.09
C MET A 89 -3.90 -8.74 0.18
N SER A 90 -4.60 -7.61 0.38
CA SER A 90 -6.07 -7.58 0.51
C SER A 90 -6.61 -8.58 1.54
N GLY A 91 -6.01 -8.62 2.74
CA GLY A 91 -6.44 -9.48 3.85
C GLY A 91 -6.11 -10.96 3.69
N VAL A 92 -5.22 -11.33 2.79
CA VAL A 92 -4.75 -12.70 2.58
C VAL A 92 -3.21 -12.74 2.52
N ASN A 93 -2.61 -13.75 3.12
CA ASN A 93 -1.19 -14.04 3.02
C ASN A 93 -0.95 -15.11 1.94
N TRP A 94 -0.40 -14.68 0.79
CA TRP A 94 -0.07 -15.52 -0.36
C TRP A 94 1.39 -15.97 -0.26
N LEU A 95 1.64 -17.20 0.12
CA LEU A 95 2.97 -17.64 0.50
C LEU A 95 3.40 -18.90 -0.24
N PRO A 96 4.69 -19.00 -0.65
CA PRO A 96 5.25 -20.28 -1.06
C PRO A 96 5.20 -21.27 0.10
N ALA A 97 4.79 -22.51 -0.16
CA ALA A 97 4.64 -23.53 0.90
C ALA A 97 5.93 -23.76 1.72
N TRP A 98 7.10 -23.60 1.11
CA TRP A 98 8.41 -23.75 1.77
C TRP A 98 8.72 -22.66 2.82
N THR A 99 7.97 -21.53 2.83
CA THR A 99 8.14 -20.47 3.83
C THR A 99 7.39 -20.74 5.13
N LEU A 100 6.49 -21.73 5.12
CA LEU A 100 5.61 -22.01 6.26
C LEU A 100 6.34 -22.79 7.36
N ASP A 101 5.99 -22.46 8.59
CA ASP A 101 6.46 -23.15 9.78
C ASP A 101 5.30 -23.92 10.44
N ALA A 102 5.41 -25.25 10.48
CA ALA A 102 4.39 -26.12 11.07
C ALA A 102 4.16 -25.89 12.58
N SER A 103 5.10 -25.25 13.26
CA SER A 103 4.96 -24.83 14.66
C SER A 103 4.21 -23.52 14.84
N THR A 104 4.04 -22.74 13.76
CA THR A 104 3.40 -21.40 13.75
C THR A 104 2.04 -21.50 13.09
N ARG A 105 0.98 -21.07 13.78
CA ARG A 105 -0.34 -20.89 13.17
C ARG A 105 -0.37 -19.58 12.40
N HIS A 106 -1.17 -19.51 11.33
CA HIS A 106 -1.44 -18.21 10.70
C HIS A 106 -2.04 -17.25 11.73
N GLY A 107 -1.66 -15.97 11.62
CA GLY A 107 -2.18 -14.91 12.49
C GLY A 107 -3.60 -14.48 12.11
N ARG A 108 -3.84 -13.17 12.15
CA ARG A 108 -5.11 -12.53 11.79
C ARG A 108 -5.58 -12.88 10.37
N PHE A 109 -4.65 -12.98 9.43
CA PHE A 109 -4.96 -13.22 8.03
C PHE A 109 -4.72 -14.68 7.64
N ARG A 110 -5.65 -15.24 6.85
CA ARG A 110 -5.51 -16.60 6.33
C ARG A 110 -4.32 -16.71 5.39
N THR A 111 -3.69 -17.87 5.41
CA THR A 111 -2.56 -18.18 4.54
C THR A 111 -3.01 -19.06 3.38
N LEU A 112 -2.68 -18.64 2.16
CA LEU A 112 -2.90 -19.39 0.93
C LEU A 112 -1.55 -19.75 0.30
N THR A 113 -1.46 -20.99 -0.16
CA THR A 113 -0.36 -21.51 -0.98
C THR A 113 -0.89 -21.98 -2.34
N ALA A 114 0.00 -22.40 -3.22
CA ALA A 114 -0.42 -23.04 -4.48
C ALA A 114 -1.28 -24.30 -4.28
N GLU A 115 -1.21 -24.93 -3.10
CA GLU A 115 -1.92 -26.15 -2.74
C GLU A 115 -3.27 -25.86 -2.05
N GLY A 116 -3.54 -24.60 -1.72
CA GLY A 116 -4.76 -24.16 -1.03
C GLY A 116 -4.52 -23.45 0.28
N GLU A 117 -5.59 -23.34 1.10
CA GLU A 117 -5.55 -22.68 2.40
C GLU A 117 -4.78 -23.53 3.42
N SER A 118 -3.79 -22.91 4.08
CA SER A 118 -2.95 -23.55 5.09
C SER A 118 -3.29 -23.07 6.51
N PRO A 119 -3.30 -23.96 7.51
CA PRO A 119 -3.44 -23.57 8.91
C PRO A 119 -2.16 -22.97 9.50
N TYR A 120 -1.06 -23.01 8.76
CA TYR A 120 0.26 -22.57 9.22
C TYR A 120 0.56 -21.13 8.78
N GLY A 121 1.32 -20.44 9.60
CA GLY A 121 1.90 -19.13 9.30
C GLY A 121 3.30 -19.24 8.72
N ILE A 122 3.84 -18.09 8.33
CA ILE A 122 5.21 -17.98 7.85
C ILE A 122 6.21 -18.19 8.99
N GLY A 123 7.37 -18.74 8.68
CA GLY A 123 8.52 -18.81 9.59
C GLY A 123 9.09 -17.42 9.90
N ASP A 124 10.32 -17.37 10.37
CA ASP A 124 10.98 -16.11 10.69
C ASP A 124 11.32 -15.34 9.41
N PHE A 125 10.49 -14.32 9.09
CA PHE A 125 10.57 -13.54 7.87
C PHE A 125 11.83 -12.66 7.81
N TYR A 126 12.34 -12.21 8.96
CA TYR A 126 13.37 -11.16 9.02
C TYR A 126 14.79 -11.71 9.13
N THR A 127 14.96 -12.98 9.50
CA THR A 127 16.26 -13.58 9.76
C THR A 127 16.43 -14.98 9.13
N GLY A 128 17.61 -15.57 9.28
CA GLY A 128 17.89 -16.97 8.94
C GLY A 128 17.62 -17.32 7.48
N ALA A 129 17.11 -18.52 7.27
CA ALA A 129 16.92 -19.10 5.94
C ALA A 129 15.92 -18.33 5.07
N LEU A 130 14.89 -17.72 5.65
CA LEU A 130 13.94 -16.91 4.88
C LEU A 130 14.57 -15.61 4.38
N LEU A 131 15.38 -14.95 5.19
CA LEU A 131 16.14 -13.78 4.73
C LEU A 131 17.15 -14.15 3.64
N ASP A 132 17.83 -15.28 3.77
CA ASP A 132 18.78 -15.76 2.74
C ASP A 132 18.05 -16.05 1.41
N ALA A 133 16.86 -16.63 1.45
CA ALA A 133 16.03 -16.84 0.26
C ALA A 133 15.53 -15.51 -0.34
N GLN A 134 15.14 -14.55 0.48
CA GLN A 134 14.79 -13.20 0.02
C GLN A 134 15.96 -12.50 -0.67
N LEU A 135 17.18 -12.67 -0.19
CA LEU A 135 18.39 -12.14 -0.84
C LEU A 135 18.63 -12.76 -2.22
N VAL A 136 18.35 -14.06 -2.40
CA VAL A 136 18.39 -14.70 -3.73
C VAL A 136 17.40 -14.04 -4.67
N PHE A 137 16.16 -13.79 -4.20
CA PHE A 137 15.14 -13.13 -5.00
C PHE A 137 15.53 -11.68 -5.32
N ALA A 138 15.93 -10.91 -4.33
CA ALA A 138 16.33 -9.50 -4.50
C ALA A 138 17.46 -9.35 -5.53
N ARG A 139 18.48 -10.21 -5.47
CA ARG A 139 19.57 -10.21 -6.45
C ARG A 139 19.08 -10.53 -7.86
N ALA A 140 18.24 -11.54 -8.02
CA ALA A 140 17.74 -11.95 -9.32
C ALA A 140 16.91 -10.85 -10.02
N VAL A 141 15.99 -10.18 -9.29
CA VAL A 141 15.22 -9.07 -9.88
C VAL A 141 16.07 -7.83 -10.09
N GLY A 142 17.00 -7.55 -9.17
CA GLY A 142 17.94 -6.44 -9.28
C GLY A 142 18.84 -6.58 -10.53
N GLU A 143 19.38 -7.76 -10.79
CA GLU A 143 20.16 -8.05 -12.00
C GLU A 143 19.31 -7.94 -13.26
N ARG A 144 18.07 -8.47 -13.23
CA ARG A 144 17.16 -8.45 -14.37
C ARG A 144 16.79 -7.04 -14.83
N LEU A 145 16.55 -6.14 -13.89
CA LEU A 145 16.18 -4.75 -14.16
C LEU A 145 17.30 -3.75 -13.81
N ARG A 146 18.56 -4.17 -13.95
CA ARG A 146 19.72 -3.31 -13.66
C ARG A 146 19.62 -1.98 -14.41
N ALA A 147 19.62 -0.88 -13.64
CA ALA A 147 19.51 0.49 -14.13
C ALA A 147 18.37 0.71 -15.15
N HIS A 148 17.29 -0.07 -15.04
CA HIS A 148 16.16 0.05 -15.97
C HIS A 148 15.49 1.42 -15.80
N PRO A 149 15.33 2.23 -16.87
CA PRO A 149 14.93 3.64 -16.76
C PRO A 149 13.50 3.84 -16.21
N ALA A 150 12.63 2.85 -16.38
CA ALA A 150 11.28 2.93 -15.83
C ALA A 150 11.20 2.58 -14.35
N VAL A 151 12.22 1.98 -13.71
CA VAL A 151 12.15 1.62 -12.29
C VAL A 151 12.56 2.81 -11.43
N LEU A 152 11.61 3.32 -10.65
CA LEU A 152 11.80 4.44 -9.74
C LEU A 152 12.52 4.01 -8.44
N ALA A 153 12.03 2.95 -7.84
CA ALA A 153 12.56 2.37 -6.61
C ALA A 153 12.07 0.93 -6.46
N TRP A 154 12.81 0.13 -5.70
CA TRP A 154 12.37 -1.17 -5.18
C TRP A 154 11.63 -0.97 -3.87
N ASP A 155 10.50 -1.66 -3.72
CA ASP A 155 9.71 -1.64 -2.50
C ASP A 155 9.80 -3.01 -1.79
N LEU A 156 10.31 -3.05 -0.57
CA LEU A 156 10.53 -4.28 0.20
C LEU A 156 9.25 -4.70 0.92
N GLY A 157 8.49 -5.59 0.30
CA GLY A 157 7.27 -6.15 0.89
C GLY A 157 6.08 -5.18 0.85
N ASN A 158 4.90 -5.76 0.93
CA ASN A 158 3.63 -5.06 1.08
C ASN A 158 3.08 -5.34 2.46
N GLU A 159 3.01 -4.32 3.33
CA GLU A 159 2.46 -4.44 4.68
C GLU A 159 3.00 -5.69 5.42
N PHE A 160 4.29 -5.89 5.33
CA PHE A 160 4.98 -7.14 5.65
C PHE A 160 4.86 -7.55 7.12
N THR A 161 4.57 -6.61 8.04
CA THR A 161 4.26 -6.94 9.44
C THR A 161 2.93 -7.71 9.59
N ASN A 162 2.05 -7.67 8.58
CA ASN A 162 0.86 -8.53 8.51
C ASN A 162 1.17 -9.99 8.17
N LEU A 163 2.37 -10.28 7.64
CA LEU A 163 2.87 -11.64 7.51
C LEU A 163 3.39 -12.16 8.84
N ARG A 164 4.28 -11.38 9.42
CA ARG A 164 4.90 -11.64 10.72
C ARG A 164 5.51 -10.34 11.26
N GLU A 165 5.33 -10.11 12.55
CA GLU A 165 6.04 -9.06 13.25
C GLU A 165 7.49 -9.47 13.49
N PRO A 166 8.48 -8.57 13.40
CA PRO A 166 9.86 -8.87 13.74
C PRO A 166 9.98 -9.24 15.23
N ALA A 167 10.93 -10.09 15.57
CA ALA A 167 11.18 -10.46 16.96
C ALA A 167 11.84 -9.32 17.75
N SER A 168 12.49 -8.39 17.05
CA SER A 168 13.07 -7.17 17.61
C SER A 168 13.21 -6.09 16.54
N GLU A 169 13.28 -4.83 16.97
CA GLU A 169 13.65 -3.69 16.11
C GLU A 169 14.93 -3.97 15.30
N GLN A 170 15.92 -4.62 15.93
CA GLN A 170 17.21 -4.90 15.33
C GLN A 170 17.10 -5.89 14.15
N ASP A 171 16.21 -6.89 14.26
CA ASP A 171 15.97 -7.84 13.16
C ASP A 171 15.37 -7.14 11.93
N ALA A 172 14.39 -6.26 12.14
CA ALA A 172 13.81 -5.46 11.07
C ALA A 172 14.84 -4.51 10.43
N ALA A 173 15.69 -3.87 11.22
CA ALA A 173 16.74 -2.98 10.74
C ALA A 173 17.80 -3.74 9.92
N GLU A 174 18.24 -4.90 10.39
CA GLU A 174 19.20 -5.74 9.67
C GLU A 174 18.62 -6.30 8.37
N TRP A 175 17.35 -6.72 8.38
CA TRP A 175 16.60 -7.15 7.21
C TRP A 175 16.59 -6.06 6.13
N SER A 176 16.16 -4.86 6.48
CA SER A 176 16.09 -3.73 5.54
C SER A 176 17.48 -3.36 5.00
N ARG A 177 18.50 -3.36 5.86
CA ARG A 177 19.88 -3.06 5.48
C ARG A 177 20.45 -4.08 4.49
N ARG A 178 20.27 -5.38 4.74
CA ARG A 178 20.81 -6.45 3.89
C ARG A 178 20.15 -6.47 2.52
N LEU A 179 18.83 -6.36 2.47
CA LEU A 179 18.09 -6.33 1.20
C LEU A 179 18.37 -5.06 0.40
N SER A 180 18.44 -3.91 1.05
CA SER A 180 18.82 -2.66 0.39
C SER A 180 20.22 -2.75 -0.22
N ALA A 181 21.19 -3.29 0.51
CA ALA A 181 22.55 -3.48 0.00
C ALA A 181 22.57 -4.41 -1.21
N ALA A 182 21.84 -5.54 -1.18
CA ALA A 182 21.77 -6.49 -2.27
C ALA A 182 21.15 -5.87 -3.54
N LEU A 183 20.05 -5.11 -3.41
CA LEU A 183 19.41 -4.42 -4.54
C LEU A 183 20.25 -3.27 -5.07
N GLN A 184 20.88 -2.50 -4.19
CA GLN A 184 21.78 -1.42 -4.61
C GLN A 184 22.98 -1.95 -5.39
N GLU A 185 23.59 -3.04 -4.93
CA GLU A 185 24.74 -3.70 -5.61
C GLU A 185 24.34 -4.25 -6.99
N THR A 186 23.16 -4.87 -7.10
CA THR A 186 22.74 -5.53 -8.34
C THR A 186 22.04 -4.59 -9.31
N SER A 187 21.26 -3.63 -8.86
CA SER A 187 20.47 -2.77 -9.74
C SER A 187 20.93 -1.30 -9.80
N GLY A 188 21.52 -0.78 -8.72
CA GLY A 188 21.83 0.65 -8.58
C GLY A 188 20.60 1.53 -8.37
N ILE A 189 19.42 0.94 -8.13
CA ILE A 189 18.12 1.62 -8.01
C ILE A 189 17.81 1.85 -6.52
N PRO A 190 17.21 3.01 -6.12
CA PRO A 190 16.81 3.27 -4.74
C PRO A 190 15.88 2.19 -4.17
N VAL A 191 15.89 2.05 -2.84
CA VAL A 191 15.07 1.07 -2.11
C VAL A 191 14.23 1.79 -1.07
N THR A 192 13.03 1.29 -0.82
CA THR A 192 12.11 1.64 0.26
C THR A 192 11.40 0.38 0.76
N ALA A 193 10.42 0.50 1.66
CA ALA A 193 9.62 -0.64 2.13
C ALA A 193 8.17 -0.23 2.38
N GLY A 194 7.22 -1.12 2.08
CA GLY A 194 5.78 -0.89 2.18
C GLY A 194 5.25 -0.95 3.62
N THR A 195 5.50 0.10 4.39
CA THR A 195 4.95 0.26 5.75
C THR A 195 3.51 0.77 5.70
N HIS A 196 2.74 0.50 6.75
CA HIS A 196 1.32 0.85 6.81
C HIS A 196 0.90 1.42 8.17
N GLY A 197 -0.33 1.94 8.25
CA GLY A 197 -0.82 2.66 9.43
C GLY A 197 -0.72 1.86 10.74
N GLU A 198 -0.94 0.55 10.71
CA GLU A 198 -0.84 -0.28 11.91
C GLU A 198 0.59 -0.41 12.46
N ASP A 199 1.63 -0.14 11.67
CA ASP A 199 3.01 -0.06 12.16
C ASP A 199 3.22 1.16 13.09
N LEU A 200 2.29 2.12 13.04
CA LEU A 200 2.24 3.30 13.91
C LEU A 200 1.16 3.21 14.99
N ASP A 201 0.11 2.40 14.78
CA ASP A 201 -1.02 2.28 15.72
C ASP A 201 -0.77 1.27 16.83
N SER A 202 0.10 0.31 16.60
CA SER A 202 0.47 -0.73 17.55
C SER A 202 1.98 -0.92 17.64
N ASP A 203 2.45 -1.38 18.79
CA ASP A 203 3.87 -1.71 18.95
C ASP A 203 4.14 -3.10 18.38
N ARG A 204 4.68 -3.13 17.16
CA ARG A 204 5.02 -4.34 16.41
C ARG A 204 6.53 -4.62 16.39
N GLU A 205 7.28 -4.10 17.36
CA GLU A 205 8.75 -4.17 17.36
C GLU A 205 9.39 -3.62 16.08
N LEU A 206 8.65 -2.75 15.35
CA LEU A 206 9.11 -2.03 14.18
C LEU A 206 9.32 -0.56 14.52
N ARG A 207 10.50 -0.03 14.22
CA ARG A 207 10.81 1.40 14.39
C ARG A 207 11.21 2.00 13.05
N LEU A 208 10.52 3.05 12.66
CA LEU A 208 10.78 3.69 11.36
C LEU A 208 12.17 4.33 11.30
N SER A 209 12.69 4.80 12.46
CA SER A 209 14.04 5.38 12.54
C SER A 209 15.13 4.40 12.11
N SER A 210 15.02 3.13 12.51
CA SER A 210 16.00 2.09 12.19
C SER A 210 15.69 1.38 10.88
N LEU A 211 14.43 1.03 10.62
CA LEU A 211 14.01 0.39 9.39
C LEU A 211 14.36 1.22 8.14
N CYS A 212 14.05 2.52 8.19
CA CYS A 212 14.23 3.42 7.04
C CYS A 212 15.66 3.97 6.90
N ALA A 213 16.59 3.62 7.79
CA ALA A 213 17.96 4.12 7.73
C ALA A 213 18.63 3.94 6.35
N PRO A 214 18.53 2.78 5.67
CA PRO A 214 19.15 2.56 4.36
C PRO A 214 18.35 3.15 3.19
N PHE A 215 17.13 3.65 3.39
CA PHE A 215 16.25 4.07 2.31
C PHE A 215 16.50 5.52 1.86
N ALA A 216 16.24 5.78 0.58
CA ALA A 216 16.28 7.15 0.05
C ALA A 216 15.08 8.00 0.53
N PHE A 217 13.94 7.37 0.75
CA PHE A 217 12.69 7.94 1.24
C PHE A 217 11.89 6.86 1.98
N ALA A 218 11.01 7.27 2.87
CA ALA A 218 10.06 6.37 3.52
C ALA A 218 8.76 6.29 2.72
N THR A 219 8.02 5.20 2.89
CA THR A 219 6.67 5.06 2.36
C THR A 219 5.68 4.80 3.48
N MET A 220 4.39 5.02 3.20
CA MET A 220 3.30 4.75 4.12
C MET A 220 2.05 4.41 3.34
N HIS A 221 1.25 3.48 3.89
CA HIS A 221 -0.13 3.23 3.47
C HIS A 221 -1.08 3.81 4.51
N GLY A 222 -2.12 4.52 4.06
CA GLY A 222 -3.06 5.17 4.96
C GLY A 222 -4.51 5.00 4.53
N TYR A 223 -5.31 4.40 5.42
CA TYR A 223 -6.74 4.16 5.17
C TYR A 223 -7.56 4.52 6.41
N PRO A 224 -8.51 5.48 6.32
CA PRO A 224 -9.40 5.79 7.43
C PRO A 224 -10.18 4.58 7.93
N VAL A 225 -10.58 3.71 7.02
CA VAL A 225 -11.37 2.51 7.31
C VAL A 225 -10.65 1.51 8.23
N TYR A 226 -9.31 1.51 8.24
CA TYR A 226 -8.49 0.61 9.05
C TYR A 226 -7.81 1.30 10.24
N SER A 227 -7.99 2.61 10.41
CA SER A 227 -7.34 3.39 11.47
C SER A 227 -8.26 3.59 12.66
N ALA A 228 -7.91 3.01 13.82
CA ALA A 228 -8.74 3.06 15.03
C ALA A 228 -8.96 4.48 15.59
N PHE A 229 -8.06 5.42 15.30
CA PHE A 229 -8.16 6.82 15.72
C PHE A 229 -8.94 7.70 14.73
N SER A 230 -9.35 7.17 13.58
CA SER A 230 -10.11 7.89 12.57
C SER A 230 -11.44 8.38 13.11
N ARG A 231 -11.85 9.59 12.73
CA ARG A 231 -13.15 10.19 13.07
C ARG A 231 -14.29 9.71 12.17
N GLY A 232 -14.01 8.73 11.30
CA GLY A 232 -14.96 8.10 10.40
C GLY A 232 -14.31 7.66 9.10
N ARG A 233 -15.11 7.06 8.24
CA ARG A 233 -14.62 6.43 6.98
C ARG A 233 -14.26 7.43 5.90
N TYR A 234 -14.84 8.61 5.94
CA TYR A 234 -14.49 9.76 5.14
C TYR A 234 -13.65 10.75 5.97
N ASP A 235 -12.53 10.29 6.50
CA ASP A 235 -11.65 11.15 7.28
C ASP A 235 -10.38 11.48 6.47
N PRO A 236 -10.33 12.61 5.76
CA PRO A 236 -9.22 12.95 4.89
C PRO A 236 -7.96 13.37 5.65
N GLU A 237 -8.03 13.51 6.97
CA GLU A 237 -6.89 13.93 7.80
C GLU A 237 -6.04 12.74 8.29
N VAL A 238 -6.55 11.50 8.22
CA VAL A 238 -5.81 10.29 8.63
C VAL A 238 -4.53 10.13 7.82
N VAL A 239 -4.62 10.22 6.50
CA VAL A 239 -3.47 10.02 5.60
C VAL A 239 -2.38 11.08 5.81
N PRO A 240 -2.67 12.39 5.83
CA PRO A 240 -1.69 13.42 6.16
C PRO A 240 -1.07 13.24 7.55
N PHE A 241 -1.86 12.86 8.55
CA PHE A 241 -1.36 12.60 9.90
C PHE A 241 -0.35 11.44 9.94
N LEU A 242 -0.67 10.30 9.32
CA LEU A 242 0.27 9.19 9.18
C LEU A 242 1.55 9.62 8.46
N GLY A 243 1.43 10.45 7.42
CA GLY A 243 2.57 11.01 6.69
C GLY A 243 3.48 11.87 7.57
N LEU A 244 2.87 12.56 8.51
CA LEU A 244 3.57 13.42 9.44
C LEU A 244 4.35 12.60 10.48
N LEU A 245 3.72 11.56 11.07
CA LEU A 245 4.38 10.62 11.99
C LEU A 245 5.51 9.87 11.27
N THR A 246 5.26 9.41 10.03
CA THR A 246 6.26 8.72 9.22
C THR A 246 7.49 9.59 8.98
N ALA A 247 7.31 10.86 8.58
CA ALA A 247 8.41 11.79 8.38
C ALA A 247 9.18 12.06 9.67
N THR A 248 8.44 12.21 10.78
CA THR A 248 9.03 12.49 12.10
C THR A 248 9.91 11.33 12.57
N PHE A 249 9.45 10.10 12.49
CA PHE A 249 10.20 8.95 13.00
C PHE A 249 11.25 8.44 12.03
N SER A 250 10.97 8.40 10.72
CA SER A 250 11.95 7.94 9.73
C SER A 250 13.08 8.94 9.47
N HIS A 251 12.87 10.23 9.73
CA HIS A 251 13.74 11.33 9.31
C HIS A 251 13.99 11.37 7.79
N LYS A 252 13.01 10.89 7.01
CA LYS A 252 13.07 10.80 5.55
C LYS A 252 11.92 11.59 4.91
N PRO A 253 12.10 12.03 3.66
CA PRO A 253 10.97 12.43 2.83
C PRO A 253 9.98 11.26 2.67
N VAL A 254 8.68 11.53 2.58
CA VAL A 254 7.66 10.48 2.56
C VAL A 254 6.89 10.47 1.25
N LEU A 255 6.75 9.28 0.66
CA LEU A 255 5.86 8.98 -0.45
C LEU A 255 4.71 8.09 0.07
N PHE A 256 3.46 8.51 -0.14
CA PHE A 256 2.33 7.63 0.10
C PHE A 256 2.20 6.62 -1.03
N THR A 257 2.52 5.36 -0.76
CA THR A 257 2.42 4.29 -1.77
C THR A 257 1.03 3.67 -1.84
N GLU A 258 0.18 3.92 -0.82
CA GLU A 258 -1.23 3.60 -0.88
C GLU A 258 -2.08 4.58 -0.07
N PHE A 259 -3.20 4.98 -0.65
CA PHE A 259 -4.36 5.58 0.01
C PHE A 259 -5.59 5.35 -0.84
N GLY A 260 -6.76 5.30 -0.25
CA GLY A 260 -8.01 5.07 -0.97
C GLY A 260 -9.18 4.73 -0.06
N ASN A 261 -10.32 4.50 -0.67
CA ASN A 261 -11.52 3.98 -0.02
C ASN A 261 -12.32 3.16 -1.04
N PRO A 262 -13.01 2.08 -0.62
CA PRO A 262 -13.88 1.33 -1.52
C PRO A 262 -15.18 2.10 -1.79
N THR A 263 -15.74 1.96 -2.99
CA THR A 263 -17.08 2.45 -3.29
C THR A 263 -18.14 1.45 -2.89
N CYS A 264 -19.34 1.94 -2.60
CA CYS A 264 -20.49 1.10 -2.33
C CYS A 264 -20.87 0.31 -3.59
N PRO A 265 -21.39 -0.92 -3.42
CA PRO A 265 -21.94 -1.67 -4.53
C PRO A 265 -23.05 -0.88 -5.24
N PRO A 266 -23.23 -1.04 -6.55
CA PRO A 266 -24.26 -0.34 -7.31
C PRO A 266 -25.64 -0.44 -6.67
N GLY A 267 -26.35 0.68 -6.59
CA GLY A 267 -27.69 0.77 -5.98
C GLY A 267 -27.73 0.78 -4.44
N LYS A 268 -26.57 0.75 -3.76
CA LYS A 268 -26.49 0.95 -2.32
C LYS A 268 -26.02 2.37 -2.01
N LEU A 269 -26.70 3.03 -1.09
CA LEU A 269 -26.28 4.35 -0.61
C LEU A 269 -25.09 4.22 0.34
N SER A 270 -24.19 5.20 0.31
CA SER A 270 -23.12 5.31 1.30
C SER A 270 -23.72 5.61 2.69
N PRO A 271 -22.98 5.37 3.77
CA PRO A 271 -23.41 5.74 5.13
C PRO A 271 -23.72 7.23 5.29
N PHE A 272 -23.09 8.09 4.48
CA PHE A 272 -23.31 9.54 4.51
C PHE A 272 -24.57 9.96 3.75
N GLU A 273 -24.96 9.21 2.72
CA GLU A 273 -26.20 9.42 1.97
C GLU A 273 -27.44 8.85 2.70
N ARG A 274 -27.23 7.96 3.67
CA ARG A 274 -28.30 7.49 4.55
C ARG A 274 -28.52 8.52 5.63
N VAL A 275 -29.61 9.24 5.56
CA VAL A 275 -30.07 10.16 6.60
C VAL A 275 -30.07 9.45 7.95
N ALA A 276 -29.27 9.95 8.89
CA ALA A 276 -29.24 9.60 10.31
C ALA A 276 -29.36 8.10 10.60
N LEU A 277 -28.22 7.41 10.61
CA LEU A 277 -28.15 6.25 11.49
C LEU A 277 -28.31 6.77 12.93
N PRO A 278 -29.08 6.07 13.81
CA PRO A 278 -29.21 6.46 15.21
C PRO A 278 -27.81 6.62 15.83
N ASP A 279 -27.63 7.60 16.70
CA ASP A 279 -26.42 7.92 17.46
C ASP A 279 -25.86 6.77 18.33
N GLU A 280 -26.38 5.58 18.19
CA GLU A 280 -26.11 4.42 19.05
C GLU A 280 -25.29 3.30 18.36
N ALA A 281 -24.74 3.49 17.16
CA ALA A 281 -23.80 2.50 16.65
C ALA A 281 -22.47 2.68 17.41
N PRO A 282 -22.10 1.77 18.34
CA PRO A 282 -20.80 1.85 18.98
C PRO A 282 -19.73 1.80 17.86
N ASN A 283 -18.70 2.63 18.02
CA ASN A 283 -17.50 2.54 17.17
C ASN A 283 -16.92 1.13 17.39
N PRO A 284 -17.27 0.14 16.57
CA PRO A 284 -16.86 -1.21 16.85
C PRO A 284 -15.38 -1.31 16.49
N THR A 285 -14.59 -1.86 17.37
CA THR A 285 -13.34 -2.54 17.06
C THR A 285 -13.70 -3.73 16.15
N ILE A 286 -14.01 -3.42 14.89
CA ILE A 286 -14.57 -4.38 13.97
C ILE A 286 -13.39 -5.03 13.27
N SER A 287 -13.34 -6.38 13.32
CA SER A 287 -12.44 -7.15 12.47
C SER A 287 -12.63 -6.74 11.01
N PRO A 288 -11.57 -6.56 10.22
CA PRO A 288 -11.67 -6.35 8.77
C PRO A 288 -12.51 -7.41 8.06
N ASP A 289 -12.64 -8.59 8.67
CA ASP A 289 -13.42 -9.72 8.17
C ASP A 289 -14.91 -9.63 8.54
N ASP A 290 -15.37 -8.58 9.26
CA ASP A 290 -16.76 -8.43 9.63
C ASP A 290 -17.58 -7.94 8.42
N PRO A 291 -18.56 -8.73 7.94
CA PRO A 291 -19.42 -8.34 6.83
C PRO A 291 -20.24 -7.05 7.09
N VAL A 292 -20.39 -6.65 8.35
CA VAL A 292 -21.00 -5.37 8.74
C VAL A 292 -20.07 -4.22 8.37
N LEU A 293 -18.75 -4.39 8.53
CA LEU A 293 -17.75 -3.40 8.13
C LEU A 293 -17.76 -3.18 6.61
N ALA A 294 -17.78 -4.26 5.83
CA ALA A 294 -17.89 -4.19 4.40
C ALA A 294 -19.14 -3.41 3.94
N ALA A 295 -20.23 -3.50 4.70
CA ALA A 295 -21.48 -2.78 4.40
C ALA A 295 -21.43 -1.29 4.80
N TYR A 296 -20.57 -0.89 5.74
CA TYR A 296 -20.48 0.48 6.26
C TYR A 296 -19.20 1.22 5.84
N ALA A 297 -18.25 0.54 5.23
CA ALA A 297 -16.94 1.10 4.87
C ALA A 297 -16.87 1.74 3.49
N CYS A 298 -17.95 1.72 2.73
CA CYS A 298 -17.96 2.21 1.36
C CYS A 298 -18.36 3.70 1.27
N LEU A 299 -17.87 4.37 0.23
CA LEU A 299 -18.25 5.72 -0.18
C LEU A 299 -19.10 5.66 -1.46
N SER A 300 -19.89 6.68 -1.74
CA SER A 300 -20.35 6.91 -3.11
C SER A 300 -19.13 7.27 -3.98
N GLU A 301 -19.29 7.15 -5.29
CA GLU A 301 -18.20 7.50 -6.21
C GLU A 301 -17.82 8.99 -6.13
N ASP A 302 -18.78 9.88 -5.87
CA ASP A 302 -18.54 11.33 -5.70
C ASP A 302 -17.85 11.62 -4.36
N GLU A 303 -18.21 10.92 -3.30
CA GLU A 303 -17.49 11.00 -2.03
C GLU A 303 -16.04 10.49 -2.16
N MET A 304 -15.83 9.40 -2.90
CA MET A 304 -14.49 8.89 -3.22
C MET A 304 -13.64 9.95 -3.95
N ALA A 305 -14.21 10.63 -4.94
CA ALA A 305 -13.54 11.69 -5.68
C ALA A 305 -13.20 12.89 -4.78
N SER A 306 -14.14 13.30 -3.94
CA SER A 306 -13.96 14.40 -2.98
C SER A 306 -12.90 14.04 -1.92
N TYR A 307 -12.93 12.82 -1.40
CA TYR A 307 -11.90 12.30 -0.48
C TYR A 307 -10.51 12.34 -1.13
N CYS A 308 -10.39 11.84 -2.36
CA CYS A 308 -9.14 11.85 -3.12
C CYS A 308 -8.54 13.26 -3.23
N THR A 309 -9.36 14.22 -3.65
CA THR A 309 -8.93 15.62 -3.80
C THR A 309 -8.44 16.19 -2.47
N ASN A 310 -9.23 16.03 -1.40
CA ASN A 310 -8.88 16.55 -0.07
C ASN A 310 -7.56 15.97 0.44
N VAL A 311 -7.34 14.66 0.30
CA VAL A 311 -6.10 14.00 0.74
C VAL A 311 -4.91 14.50 -0.07
N LEU A 312 -5.02 14.58 -1.40
CA LEU A 312 -3.93 15.03 -2.28
C LEU A 312 -3.50 16.47 -1.99
N GLU A 313 -4.46 17.38 -1.80
CA GLU A 313 -4.19 18.77 -1.44
C GLU A 313 -3.44 18.86 -0.11
N ARG A 314 -3.83 18.04 0.87
CA ARG A 314 -3.17 18.00 2.18
C ARG A 314 -1.74 17.45 2.09
N LEU A 315 -1.56 16.31 1.44
CA LEU A 315 -0.24 15.70 1.27
C LEU A 315 0.73 16.63 0.53
N HIS A 316 0.25 17.33 -0.50
CA HIS A 316 1.04 18.32 -1.20
C HIS A 316 1.41 19.49 -0.28
N ALA A 317 0.42 20.06 0.43
CA ALA A 317 0.65 21.18 1.37
C ALA A 317 1.63 20.83 2.50
N ASP A 318 1.68 19.57 2.91
CA ASP A 318 2.58 19.07 3.95
C ASP A 318 3.96 18.65 3.41
N GLY A 319 4.24 18.88 2.12
CA GLY A 319 5.54 18.64 1.49
C GLY A 319 5.86 17.15 1.30
N ARG A 320 4.84 16.30 1.09
CA ARG A 320 5.08 14.90 0.74
C ARG A 320 5.62 14.76 -0.69
N LEU A 321 6.34 13.67 -0.97
CA LEU A 321 6.93 13.43 -2.28
C LEU A 321 5.89 13.10 -3.36
N GLY A 322 4.74 12.59 -2.94
CA GLY A 322 3.68 12.13 -3.83
C GLY A 322 2.69 11.22 -3.13
N ALA A 323 1.73 10.70 -3.93
CA ALA A 323 0.73 9.76 -3.45
C ALA A 323 0.24 8.85 -4.56
N TYR A 324 0.05 7.56 -4.26
CA TYR A 324 -0.43 6.54 -5.18
C TYR A 324 -1.77 5.99 -4.69
N TRP A 325 -2.78 6.06 -5.57
CA TRP A 325 -4.12 5.58 -5.24
C TRP A 325 -4.19 4.06 -5.22
N TRP A 326 -4.90 3.47 -4.26
CA TRP A 326 -5.32 2.08 -4.28
C TRP A 326 -6.75 2.00 -4.80
N CYS A 327 -7.04 1.44 -6.00
CA CYS A 327 -6.15 0.90 -6.99
C CYS A 327 -6.61 1.29 -8.41
N TRP A 328 -6.04 0.67 -9.46
CA TRP A 328 -6.36 0.98 -10.85
C TRP A 328 -7.83 0.70 -11.20
N ALA A 329 -8.30 -0.53 -10.95
CA ALA A 329 -9.62 -0.94 -11.42
C ALA A 329 -10.39 -1.71 -10.36
N ASP A 330 -11.71 -1.60 -10.41
CA ASP A 330 -12.60 -2.59 -9.82
C ASP A 330 -12.37 -3.91 -10.54
N TYR A 331 -12.34 -4.98 -9.78
CA TYR A 331 -12.10 -6.29 -10.36
C TYR A 331 -13.36 -6.90 -10.95
N ALA A 332 -13.17 -7.76 -11.95
CA ALA A 332 -14.26 -8.42 -12.66
C ALA A 332 -15.13 -9.28 -11.72
N ASP A 333 -16.44 -9.27 -11.95
CA ASP A 333 -17.40 -9.96 -11.08
C ASP A 333 -17.17 -11.46 -10.97
N GLU A 334 -16.55 -12.08 -11.99
CA GLU A 334 -16.17 -13.49 -12.02
C GLU A 334 -15.18 -13.86 -10.90
N LEU A 335 -14.42 -12.87 -10.41
CA LEU A 335 -13.46 -13.06 -9.33
C LEU A 335 -14.09 -13.03 -7.92
N ARG A 336 -15.37 -12.69 -7.79
CA ARG A 336 -16.06 -12.52 -6.50
C ARG A 336 -15.98 -13.76 -5.59
N GLY A 337 -15.91 -14.95 -6.16
CA GLY A 337 -15.79 -16.21 -5.42
C GLY A 337 -14.34 -16.66 -5.18
N GLU A 338 -13.37 -15.93 -5.73
CA GLU A 338 -11.94 -16.23 -5.55
C GLU A 338 -11.36 -15.41 -4.40
N PRO A 339 -10.33 -15.91 -3.68
CA PRO A 339 -9.60 -15.09 -2.73
C PRO A 339 -8.92 -13.87 -3.42
N PRO A 340 -8.89 -12.71 -2.77
CA PRO A 340 -9.39 -12.39 -1.42
C PRO A 340 -10.89 -12.08 -1.36
N PHE A 341 -11.55 -11.90 -2.48
CA PHE A 341 -12.88 -11.31 -2.65
C PHE A 341 -14.01 -12.15 -2.07
N ASP A 342 -13.80 -13.47 -1.93
CA ASP A 342 -14.72 -14.39 -1.27
C ASP A 342 -15.03 -14.03 0.17
N ARG A 343 -14.06 -13.46 0.90
CA ARG A 343 -14.21 -13.01 2.30
C ARG A 343 -14.05 -11.48 2.47
N ALA A 344 -13.50 -10.78 1.48
CA ALA A 344 -13.30 -9.34 1.49
C ALA A 344 -13.93 -8.67 0.24
N PRO A 345 -15.26 -8.72 0.08
CA PRO A 345 -15.92 -8.24 -1.15
C PRO A 345 -15.77 -6.72 -1.39
N HIS A 346 -15.45 -5.92 -0.37
CA HIS A 346 -15.14 -4.50 -0.53
C HIS A 346 -13.86 -4.25 -1.32
N GLU A 347 -12.92 -5.20 -1.34
CA GLU A 347 -11.70 -5.12 -2.13
C GLU A 347 -11.97 -5.13 -3.66
N LEU A 348 -13.16 -5.53 -4.08
CA LEU A 348 -13.57 -5.45 -5.49
C LEU A 348 -13.76 -4.02 -6.00
N THR A 349 -13.90 -3.01 -5.14
CA THR A 349 -14.46 -1.70 -5.52
C THR A 349 -13.60 -0.48 -5.18
N PHE A 350 -12.30 -0.66 -4.96
CA PHE A 350 -11.34 0.43 -4.73
C PHE A 350 -10.88 1.13 -6.01
N GLY A 351 -11.19 0.56 -7.18
CA GLY A 351 -10.70 1.02 -8.46
C GLY A 351 -11.14 2.43 -8.85
N ILE A 352 -10.31 3.11 -9.64
CA ILE A 352 -10.69 4.37 -10.31
C ILE A 352 -11.43 4.11 -11.63
N VAL A 353 -11.37 2.88 -12.10
CA VAL A 353 -12.08 2.36 -13.27
C VAL A 353 -13.01 1.23 -12.80
N ARG A 354 -14.25 1.22 -13.27
CA ARG A 354 -15.23 0.18 -12.91
C ARG A 354 -14.89 -1.15 -13.59
N SER A 355 -15.53 -2.22 -13.13
CA SER A 355 -15.34 -3.57 -13.70
C SER A 355 -15.71 -3.68 -15.20
N ASP A 356 -16.53 -2.78 -15.72
CA ASP A 356 -16.84 -2.68 -17.15
C ASP A 356 -15.83 -1.85 -17.97
N GLY A 357 -14.84 -1.26 -17.30
CA GLY A 357 -13.83 -0.42 -17.90
C GLY A 357 -14.18 1.07 -17.97
N SER A 358 -15.36 1.50 -17.54
CA SER A 358 -15.71 2.92 -17.48
C SER A 358 -15.04 3.62 -16.29
N ALA A 359 -14.71 4.89 -16.42
CA ALA A 359 -14.05 5.67 -15.37
C ALA A 359 -15.04 6.09 -14.28
N LYS A 360 -14.61 6.04 -13.01
CA LYS A 360 -15.31 6.69 -11.89
C LYS A 360 -14.92 8.17 -11.78
N PRO A 361 -15.70 9.03 -11.10
CA PRO A 361 -15.37 10.45 -10.90
C PRO A 361 -13.99 10.69 -10.30
N VAL A 362 -13.46 9.79 -9.48
CA VAL A 362 -12.12 9.89 -8.89
C VAL A 362 -11.01 9.88 -9.94
N ALA A 363 -11.20 9.24 -11.10
CA ALA A 363 -10.24 9.30 -12.20
C ALA A 363 -10.09 10.72 -12.74
N ALA A 364 -11.21 11.46 -12.88
CA ALA A 364 -11.19 12.87 -13.27
C ALA A 364 -10.54 13.75 -12.18
N ALA A 365 -10.78 13.47 -10.90
CA ALA A 365 -10.16 14.17 -9.78
C ALA A 365 -8.62 14.02 -9.81
N LEU A 366 -8.12 12.79 -9.99
CA LEU A 366 -6.70 12.51 -10.14
C LEU A 366 -6.10 13.24 -11.35
N SER A 367 -6.78 13.17 -12.50
CA SER A 367 -6.32 13.85 -13.72
C SER A 367 -6.27 15.37 -13.56
N ALA A 368 -7.28 15.96 -12.93
CA ALA A 368 -7.31 17.41 -12.64
C ALA A 368 -6.18 17.83 -11.68
N PHE A 369 -5.85 17.00 -10.70
CA PHE A 369 -4.72 17.24 -9.81
C PHE A 369 -3.38 17.09 -10.55
N ALA A 370 -3.21 16.05 -11.37
CA ALA A 370 -2.02 15.82 -12.19
C ALA A 370 -1.75 16.98 -13.15
N ALA A 371 -2.80 17.58 -13.74
CA ALA A 371 -2.70 18.71 -14.67
C ALA A 371 -2.08 19.96 -14.03
N GLN A 372 -2.12 20.11 -12.72
CA GLN A 372 -1.50 21.23 -12.00
C GLN A 372 0.03 21.17 -11.99
N GLN A 373 0.62 20.00 -12.24
CA GLN A 373 2.07 19.78 -12.31
C GLN A 373 2.86 20.33 -11.11
N LEU A 374 2.31 20.14 -9.92
CA LEU A 374 2.81 20.71 -8.67
C LEU A 374 4.23 20.22 -8.34
N SER A 375 5.02 21.12 -7.79
CA SER A 375 6.34 20.78 -7.21
C SER A 375 6.19 20.41 -5.74
N VAL A 376 7.06 19.49 -5.26
CA VAL A 376 7.16 19.14 -3.84
C VAL A 376 7.50 20.39 -3.04
N LEU A 377 6.74 20.66 -2.00
CA LEU A 377 6.97 21.76 -1.08
C LEU A 377 7.98 21.37 0.01
N ILE A 378 8.48 22.36 0.74
CA ILE A 378 9.30 22.12 1.94
C ILE A 378 8.39 21.49 2.99
N PRO A 379 8.78 20.32 3.58
CA PRO A 379 8.00 19.69 4.62
C PRO A 379 7.76 20.63 5.80
N ARG A 380 6.57 20.56 6.38
CA ARG A 380 6.27 21.25 7.63
C ARG A 380 6.81 20.44 8.81
N ASP A 381 7.43 21.15 9.76
CA ASP A 381 7.91 20.56 11.01
C ASP A 381 6.73 20.20 11.92
N MET A 382 6.89 19.11 12.65
CA MET A 382 6.01 18.75 13.76
C MET A 382 6.64 19.00 15.12
N PRO A 383 5.82 19.19 16.17
CA PRO A 383 6.29 19.10 17.55
C PRO A 383 6.97 17.74 17.76
N LEU A 384 8.21 17.78 18.22
CA LEU A 384 9.02 16.59 18.45
C LEU A 384 8.42 15.74 19.58
N ILE A 385 7.97 14.54 19.23
CA ILE A 385 7.77 13.46 20.19
C ILE A 385 8.85 12.41 19.94
N ALA A 386 9.52 11.96 20.98
CA ALA A 386 10.51 10.90 20.85
C ALA A 386 9.81 9.58 20.49
N GLU A 387 10.29 8.86 19.46
CA GLU A 387 9.71 7.62 18.96
C GLU A 387 9.50 6.60 20.09
N VAL A 388 10.49 6.42 20.98
CA VAL A 388 10.38 5.56 22.16
C VAL A 388 9.22 5.94 23.07
N TYR A 389 8.99 7.24 23.30
CA TYR A 389 7.87 7.68 24.13
C TYR A 389 6.53 7.43 23.44
N TYR A 390 6.48 7.67 22.13
CA TYR A 390 5.29 7.41 21.31
C TYR A 390 4.82 5.97 21.43
N TYR A 391 5.69 5.00 21.15
CA TYR A 391 5.34 3.57 21.21
C TYR A 391 5.01 3.09 22.63
N ARG A 392 5.71 3.58 23.65
CA ARG A 392 5.39 3.23 25.05
C ARG A 392 4.03 3.69 25.54
N THR A 393 3.42 4.66 24.88
CA THR A 393 2.15 5.26 25.30
C THR A 393 1.00 4.98 24.33
N LEU A 394 1.20 4.07 23.37
CA LEU A 394 0.15 3.58 22.48
C LEU A 394 -1.00 2.93 23.27
N PRO A 395 -2.26 3.04 22.82
CA PRO A 395 -2.73 3.83 21.67
C PRO A 395 -2.99 5.31 22.01
N ARG A 396 -2.73 5.74 23.27
CA ARG A 396 -3.05 7.10 23.74
C ARG A 396 -2.26 8.16 22.96
N SER A 397 -1.00 7.90 22.66
CA SER A 397 -0.14 8.84 21.90
C SER A 397 -0.74 9.12 20.54
N THR A 398 -1.15 8.10 19.79
CA THR A 398 -1.78 8.26 18.48
C THR A 398 -3.04 9.11 18.57
N ALA A 399 -3.96 8.76 19.45
CA ALA A 399 -5.22 9.50 19.62
C ALA A 399 -5.00 10.97 20.01
N THR A 400 -4.13 11.22 21.00
CA THR A 400 -3.84 12.59 21.47
C THR A 400 -3.19 13.43 20.38
N LEU A 401 -2.23 12.87 19.64
CA LEU A 401 -1.55 13.60 18.57
C LEU A 401 -2.48 13.82 17.37
N TYR A 402 -3.37 12.88 17.09
CA TYR A 402 -4.35 13.04 16.03
C TYR A 402 -5.32 14.16 16.33
N ASP A 403 -5.87 14.22 17.55
CA ASP A 403 -6.77 15.30 17.97
C ASP A 403 -6.09 16.66 17.89
N ALA A 404 -4.84 16.78 18.35
CA ALA A 404 -4.06 18.00 18.23
C ALA A 404 -3.78 18.39 16.77
N PHE A 405 -3.49 17.42 15.93
CA PHE A 405 -3.27 17.63 14.49
C PHE A 405 -4.54 18.18 13.82
N VAL A 406 -5.68 17.53 14.01
CA VAL A 406 -6.95 17.98 13.40
C VAL A 406 -7.36 19.34 13.93
N GLY A 407 -7.23 19.61 15.25
CA GLY A 407 -7.49 20.93 15.82
C GLY A 407 -6.66 22.03 15.14
N SER A 408 -5.38 21.79 14.92
CA SER A 408 -4.50 22.75 14.23
C SER A 408 -4.86 22.97 12.75
N VAL A 409 -5.47 21.96 12.10
CA VAL A 409 -5.98 22.09 10.72
C VAL A 409 -7.23 22.96 10.69
N GLU A 410 -8.15 22.76 11.63
CA GLU A 410 -9.40 23.52 11.74
C GLU A 410 -9.12 25.00 12.02
N GLU A 411 -8.18 25.30 12.93
CA GLU A 411 -7.73 26.69 13.21
C GLU A 411 -7.21 27.37 11.95
N ARG A 412 -6.30 26.72 11.20
CA ARG A 412 -5.77 27.27 9.95
C ARG A 412 -6.84 27.51 8.88
N ARG A 413 -7.84 26.64 8.79
CA ARG A 413 -8.98 26.81 7.88
C ARG A 413 -9.87 27.99 8.29
N ALA A 414 -10.00 28.26 9.59
CA ALA A 414 -10.76 29.40 10.09
C ALA A 414 -10.03 30.72 9.84
N GLU A 415 -8.72 30.76 9.96
CA GLU A 415 -7.89 31.94 9.67
C GLU A 415 -7.81 32.30 8.17
N ALA A 416 -7.99 31.30 7.27
CA ALA A 416 -7.94 31.49 5.82
C ALA A 416 -9.30 31.93 5.22
N ARG A 417 -10.39 31.96 5.98
CA ARG A 417 -11.72 32.43 5.61
C ARG A 417 -11.94 33.88 6.03
#